data_231fe703441df9b3c28c781790681c93
#
_entry.id   231fe703441df9b3c28c781790681c93
#
_cell.length_a   1.000
_cell.length_b   1.000
_cell.length_c   1.000
_cell.angle_alpha   90.00
_cell.angle_beta   90.00
_cell.angle_gamma   90.00
#
_symmetry.space_group_name_H-M   'P 1'
#
loop_
_entity.id
_entity.type
_entity.pdbx_description
1 polymer ?
#
loop_
_entity_poly.entity_id
_entity_poly.type
_entity_poly.pdbx_seq_one_letter_code
_entity_poly.pdbx_strand_id
1 'polypeptide(L)'
;MRIGDAAAAAGTTPRALRFYEQRGLLPPPDRSASGQREYGSEAVVRVRVIRALLALGLTVDDIVSRSHRLDLLAEDPPRSCLSEQDFGPDTFAPVVERRLAALDGEIARLTRLREALARHTGRPPGPDLPGR
;
A
#
# COMPACT_ATOMS: atom_id res chain seq x y z
N MET A 1 2.89 7.64 22.47
CA MET A 1 4.12 8.08 21.75
C MET A 1 3.83 9.41 21.04
N ARG A 2 4.84 10.24 20.97
CA ARG A 2 4.77 11.43 20.12
C ARG A 2 4.93 11.04 18.65
N ILE A 3 4.59 11.98 17.76
CA ILE A 3 4.58 11.71 16.31
C ILE A 3 5.94 11.20 15.79
N GLY A 4 7.05 11.77 16.29
CA GLY A 4 8.39 11.32 15.88
C GLY A 4 8.68 9.88 16.26
N ASP A 5 8.31 9.49 17.46
CA ASP A 5 8.49 8.13 17.95
C ASP A 5 7.59 7.13 17.23
N ALA A 6 6.33 7.52 16.99
CA ALA A 6 5.39 6.69 16.26
C ALA A 6 5.85 6.49 14.80
N ALA A 7 6.31 7.55 14.16
CA ALA A 7 6.84 7.47 12.80
C ALA A 7 8.06 6.54 12.73
N ALA A 8 9.00 6.68 13.65
CA ALA A 8 10.17 5.81 13.71
C ALA A 8 9.77 4.34 13.94
N ALA A 9 8.84 4.10 14.86
CA ALA A 9 8.35 2.75 15.13
C ALA A 9 7.66 2.11 13.92
N ALA A 10 6.97 2.92 13.12
CA ALA A 10 6.31 2.47 11.89
C ALA A 10 7.23 2.45 10.67
N GLY A 11 8.46 2.95 10.79
CA GLY A 11 9.41 3.01 9.70
C GLY A 11 9.10 4.09 8.66
N THR A 12 8.53 5.20 9.08
CA THR A 12 8.12 6.30 8.20
C THR A 12 8.48 7.65 8.83
N THR A 13 7.87 8.72 8.34
CA THR A 13 8.15 10.09 8.77
C THR A 13 6.92 10.73 9.42
N PRO A 14 7.12 11.76 10.29
CA PRO A 14 6.00 12.52 10.83
C PRO A 14 5.10 13.14 9.75
N ARG A 15 5.69 13.58 8.64
CA ARG A 15 4.95 14.13 7.51
C ARG A 15 4.00 13.11 6.91
N ALA A 16 4.44 11.86 6.77
CA ALA A 16 3.59 10.77 6.26
C ALA A 16 2.41 10.51 7.21
N LEU A 17 2.64 10.49 8.53
CA LEU A 17 1.56 10.31 9.50
C LEU A 17 0.51 11.41 9.41
N ARG A 18 0.93 12.67 9.27
CA ARG A 18 0.01 13.79 9.09
C ARG A 18 -0.80 13.66 7.80
N PHE A 19 -0.15 13.22 6.73
CA PHE A 19 -0.81 12.96 5.46
C PHE A 19 -1.88 11.88 5.59
N TYR A 20 -1.57 10.78 6.26
CA TYR A 20 -2.53 9.70 6.47
C TYR A 20 -3.72 10.15 7.32
N GLU A 21 -3.50 10.98 8.33
CA GLU A 21 -4.57 11.60 9.10
C GLU A 21 -5.47 12.47 8.22
N GLN A 22 -4.88 13.31 7.38
CA GLN A 22 -5.61 14.19 6.46
C GLN A 22 -6.47 13.40 5.47
N ARG A 23 -5.99 12.24 5.05
CA ARG A 23 -6.71 11.39 4.11
C ARG A 23 -7.72 10.46 4.80
N GLY A 24 -7.83 10.53 6.11
CA GLY A 24 -8.75 9.68 6.87
C GLY A 24 -8.31 8.23 7.04
N LEU A 25 -7.06 7.92 6.72
CA LEU A 25 -6.50 6.59 6.87
C LEU A 25 -6.07 6.29 8.29
N LEU A 26 -5.80 7.32 9.07
CA LEU A 26 -5.37 7.22 10.46
C LEU A 26 -6.31 8.09 11.30
N PRO A 27 -6.96 7.53 12.36
CA PRO A 27 -7.79 8.33 13.22
C PRO A 27 -6.98 9.45 13.87
N PRO A 28 -7.60 10.61 14.16
CA PRO A 28 -6.90 11.66 14.90
C PRO A 28 -6.36 11.11 16.22
N PRO A 29 -5.09 11.36 16.56
CA PRO A 29 -4.54 10.87 17.82
C PRO A 29 -5.14 11.62 19.01
N ASP A 30 -5.16 10.96 20.15
CA ASP A 30 -5.46 11.61 21.41
C ASP A 30 -4.43 12.69 21.70
N ARG A 31 -4.79 13.68 22.52
CA ARG A 31 -3.86 14.71 22.93
C ARG A 31 -3.49 14.53 24.38
N SER A 32 -2.20 14.77 24.69
CA SER A 32 -1.71 14.79 26.05
C SER A 32 -2.28 15.98 26.83
N ALA A 33 -2.06 16.01 28.15
CA ALA A 33 -2.45 17.14 28.98
C ALA A 33 -1.87 18.48 28.52
N SER A 34 -0.71 18.46 27.84
CA SER A 34 -0.09 19.65 27.26
C SER A 34 -0.58 19.99 25.85
N GLY A 35 -1.58 19.28 25.33
CA GLY A 35 -2.16 19.51 24.00
C GLY A 35 -1.39 18.88 22.85
N GLN A 36 -0.38 18.05 23.14
CA GLN A 36 0.41 17.38 22.10
C GLN A 36 -0.25 16.09 21.66
N ARG A 37 -0.04 15.73 20.38
CA ARG A 37 -0.55 14.49 19.82
C ARG A 37 0.13 13.28 20.43
N GLU A 38 -0.68 12.30 20.82
CA GLU A 38 -0.21 11.02 21.36
C GLU A 38 -0.72 9.86 20.53
N TYR A 39 0.20 9.03 20.04
CA TYR A 39 -0.10 7.87 19.23
C TYR A 39 0.05 6.59 20.04
N GLY A 40 -0.93 5.71 19.94
CA GLY A 40 -0.87 4.39 20.55
C GLY A 40 -0.21 3.36 19.65
N SER A 41 0.01 2.17 20.18
CA SER A 41 0.55 1.05 19.41
C SER A 41 -0.34 0.65 18.23
N GLU A 42 -1.66 0.83 18.36
CA GLU A 42 -2.62 0.55 17.29
C GLU A 42 -2.37 1.43 16.06
N ALA A 43 -2.05 2.70 16.27
CA ALA A 43 -1.71 3.61 15.19
C ALA A 43 -0.46 3.16 14.44
N VAL A 44 0.55 2.68 15.16
CA VAL A 44 1.78 2.15 14.56
C VAL A 44 1.49 0.93 13.70
N VAL A 45 0.69 -0.01 14.20
CA VAL A 45 0.29 -1.20 13.43
C VAL A 45 -0.47 -0.81 12.18
N ARG A 46 -1.41 0.12 12.30
CA ARG A 46 -2.21 0.61 11.17
C ARG A 46 -1.32 1.25 10.09
N VAL A 47 -0.36 2.06 10.49
CA VAL A 47 0.59 2.67 9.54
C VAL A 47 1.44 1.62 8.85
N ARG A 48 1.88 0.59 9.57
CA ARG A 48 2.62 -0.53 8.98
C ARG A 48 1.80 -1.26 7.91
N VAL A 49 0.51 -1.49 8.17
CA VAL A 49 -0.40 -2.09 7.19
C VAL A 49 -0.52 -1.19 5.96
N ILE A 50 -0.74 0.09 6.14
CA ILE A 50 -0.83 1.07 5.03
C ILE A 50 0.45 1.01 4.19
N ARG A 51 1.61 1.03 4.83
CA ARG A 51 2.90 0.99 4.12
C ARG A 51 3.10 -0.32 3.36
N ALA A 52 2.69 -1.44 3.94
CA ALA A 52 2.76 -2.74 3.27
C ALA A 52 1.90 -2.75 1.99
N LEU A 53 0.69 -2.19 2.05
CA LEU A 53 -0.19 -2.09 0.89
C LEU A 53 0.41 -1.18 -0.20
N LEU A 54 0.97 -0.04 0.20
CA LEU A 54 1.65 0.87 -0.73
C LEU A 54 2.86 0.20 -1.39
N ALA A 55 3.61 -0.60 -0.64
CA ALA A 55 4.76 -1.34 -1.17
C ALA A 55 4.35 -2.40 -2.22
N LEU A 56 3.11 -2.88 -2.15
CA LEU A 56 2.54 -3.78 -3.16
C LEU A 56 2.03 -3.05 -4.40
N GLY A 57 2.13 -1.73 -4.42
CA GLY A 57 1.74 -0.93 -5.56
C GLY A 57 0.32 -0.37 -5.54
N LEU A 58 -0.41 -0.54 -4.44
CA LEU A 58 -1.69 0.13 -4.27
C LEU A 58 -1.47 1.63 -4.08
N THR A 59 -2.40 2.44 -4.57
CA THR A 59 -2.35 3.88 -4.37
C THR A 59 -3.01 4.27 -3.04
N VAL A 60 -2.74 5.48 -2.58
CA VAL A 60 -3.42 6.02 -1.39
C VAL A 60 -4.92 6.04 -1.60
N ASP A 61 -5.39 6.43 -2.78
CA ASP A 61 -6.83 6.44 -3.10
C ASP A 61 -7.44 5.04 -3.04
N ASP A 62 -6.72 4.03 -3.52
CA ASP A 62 -7.15 2.64 -3.40
C ASP A 62 -7.38 2.25 -1.94
N ILE A 63 -6.45 2.62 -1.06
CA ILE A 63 -6.53 2.32 0.36
C ILE A 63 -7.66 3.12 1.03
N VAL A 64 -7.82 4.39 0.69
CA VAL A 64 -8.92 5.23 1.19
C VAL A 64 -10.26 4.61 0.85
N SER A 65 -10.41 4.10 -0.36
CA SER A 65 -11.68 3.48 -0.80
C SER A 65 -12.07 2.25 0.02
N ARG A 66 -11.12 1.65 0.73
CA ARG A 66 -11.33 0.47 1.58
C ARG A 66 -10.81 0.67 2.99
N SER A 67 -10.80 1.91 3.47
CA SER A 67 -10.21 2.26 4.77
C SER A 67 -10.83 1.51 5.95
N HIS A 68 -12.13 1.17 5.86
CA HIS A 68 -12.81 0.37 6.88
C HIS A 68 -12.20 -1.04 7.05
N ARG A 69 -11.53 -1.57 6.02
CA ARG A 69 -10.86 -2.87 6.11
C ARG A 69 -9.53 -2.80 6.86
N LEU A 70 -8.96 -1.61 7.02
CA LEU A 70 -7.71 -1.44 7.76
C LEU A 70 -7.85 -1.82 9.23
N ASP A 71 -9.02 -1.58 9.83
CA ASP A 71 -9.29 -1.96 11.22
C ASP A 71 -9.16 -3.47 11.40
N LEU A 72 -9.71 -4.25 10.47
CA LEU A 72 -9.64 -5.70 10.50
C LEU A 72 -8.21 -6.22 10.30
N LEU A 73 -7.45 -5.59 9.42
CA LEU A 73 -6.06 -5.96 9.18
C LEU A 73 -5.15 -5.59 10.33
N ALA A 74 -5.50 -4.56 11.08
CA ALA A 74 -4.73 -4.08 12.22
C ALA A 74 -5.02 -4.84 13.52
N GLU A 75 -6.20 -5.46 13.64
CA GLU A 75 -6.62 -6.18 14.85
C GLU A 75 -5.98 -7.57 14.98
N ASP A 76 -5.64 -8.21 13.87
CA ASP A 76 -5.00 -9.52 13.85
C ASP A 76 -3.54 -9.42 13.42
N PRO A 77 -2.65 -10.27 13.98
CA PRO A 77 -1.28 -10.32 13.48
C PRO A 77 -1.29 -10.62 11.98
N PRO A 78 -0.28 -10.13 11.25
CA PRO A 78 -0.38 -9.77 9.84
C PRO A 78 -1.02 -10.85 8.98
N ARG A 79 -2.29 -10.65 8.70
CA ARG A 79 -2.95 -11.39 7.65
C ARG A 79 -2.51 -10.81 6.31
N SER A 80 -2.25 -11.68 5.38
CA SER A 80 -2.27 -11.29 3.98
C SER A 80 -3.59 -10.54 3.72
N CYS A 81 -3.54 -9.39 3.08
CA CYS A 81 -4.74 -8.68 2.66
C CYS A 81 -5.58 -9.48 1.64
N LEU A 82 -5.14 -10.68 1.30
CA LEU A 82 -5.71 -11.63 0.35
C LEU A 82 -5.93 -13.00 0.99
N SER A 83 -6.36 -13.08 2.26
CA SER A 83 -6.85 -14.35 2.78
C SER A 83 -8.13 -14.72 2.04
N GLU A 84 -8.42 -16.01 1.93
CA GLU A 84 -9.61 -16.51 1.24
C GLU A 84 -10.92 -15.87 1.73
N GLN A 85 -10.91 -15.31 2.92
CA GLN A 85 -12.05 -14.64 3.53
C GLN A 85 -12.21 -13.18 3.04
N ASP A 86 -11.25 -12.68 2.26
CA ASP A 86 -11.23 -11.29 1.82
C ASP A 86 -11.61 -11.12 0.34
N PHE A 87 -12.33 -12.11 -0.23
CA PHE A 87 -12.81 -12.08 -1.61
C PHE A 87 -14.26 -11.62 -1.71
N GLY A 88 -14.54 -10.41 -1.32
CA GLY A 88 -15.87 -9.83 -1.53
C GLY A 88 -15.76 -8.49 -2.21
N PRO A 89 -16.90 -7.94 -2.70
CA PRO A 89 -16.89 -6.64 -3.39
C PRO A 89 -16.48 -5.48 -2.49
N ASP A 90 -16.58 -5.66 -1.20
CA ASP A 90 -16.26 -4.64 -0.20
C ASP A 90 -14.88 -4.85 0.44
N THR A 91 -14.07 -5.75 -0.13
CA THR A 91 -12.72 -6.06 0.34
C THR A 91 -11.67 -5.39 -0.54
N PHE A 92 -10.39 -5.65 -0.26
CA PHE A 92 -9.30 -5.20 -1.13
C PHE A 92 -9.20 -6.00 -2.44
N ALA A 93 -9.87 -7.14 -2.57
CA ALA A 93 -9.75 -8.00 -3.74
C ALA A 93 -10.03 -7.26 -5.08
N PRO A 94 -11.13 -6.50 -5.25
CA PRO A 94 -11.35 -5.77 -6.50
C PRO A 94 -10.28 -4.74 -6.79
N VAL A 95 -9.76 -4.08 -5.76
CA VAL A 95 -8.68 -3.09 -5.88
C VAL A 95 -7.39 -3.75 -6.33
N VAL A 96 -7.06 -4.90 -5.72
CA VAL A 96 -5.86 -5.68 -6.07
C VAL A 96 -5.97 -6.21 -7.50
N GLU A 97 -7.12 -6.73 -7.90
CA GLU A 97 -7.34 -7.22 -9.28
C GLU A 97 -7.14 -6.12 -10.32
N ARG A 98 -7.68 -4.92 -10.07
CA ARG A 98 -7.46 -3.78 -10.95
C ARG A 98 -5.99 -3.40 -11.03
N ARG A 99 -5.29 -3.44 -9.90
CA ARG A 99 -3.86 -3.11 -9.86
C ARG A 99 -3.03 -4.16 -10.62
N LEU A 100 -3.36 -5.43 -10.46
CA LEU A 100 -2.71 -6.51 -11.21
C LEU A 100 -2.92 -6.35 -12.71
N ALA A 101 -4.15 -6.05 -13.14
CA ALA A 101 -4.46 -5.81 -14.55
C ALA A 101 -3.67 -4.61 -15.10
N ALA A 102 -3.56 -3.53 -14.33
CA ALA A 102 -2.78 -2.36 -14.72
C ALA A 102 -1.29 -2.69 -14.85
N LEU A 103 -0.74 -3.47 -13.92
CA LEU A 103 0.65 -3.92 -13.99
C LEU A 103 0.90 -4.84 -15.18
N ASP A 104 0.00 -5.76 -15.46
CA ASP A 104 0.09 -6.64 -16.63
C ASP A 104 0.11 -5.82 -17.93
N GLY A 105 -0.74 -4.80 -18.02
CA GLY A 105 -0.76 -3.87 -19.14
C GLY A 105 0.56 -3.10 -19.29
N GLU A 106 1.13 -2.65 -18.19
CA GLU A 106 2.41 -1.95 -18.16
C GLU A 106 3.56 -2.87 -18.59
N ILE A 107 3.59 -4.10 -18.09
CA ILE A 107 4.57 -5.12 -18.50
C ILE A 107 4.47 -5.38 -20.02
N ALA A 108 3.27 -5.54 -20.54
CA ALA A 108 3.06 -5.76 -21.96
C ALA A 108 3.55 -4.57 -22.80
N ARG A 109 3.26 -3.35 -22.37
CA ARG A 109 3.70 -2.12 -23.03
C ARG A 109 5.23 -2.03 -23.07
N LEU A 110 5.88 -2.24 -21.92
CA LEU A 110 7.34 -2.19 -21.82
C LEU A 110 8.00 -3.30 -22.63
N THR A 111 7.42 -4.49 -22.64
CA THR A 111 7.90 -5.61 -23.44
C THR A 111 7.89 -5.25 -24.94
N ARG A 112 6.79 -4.67 -25.43
CA ARG A 112 6.69 -4.25 -26.84
C ARG A 112 7.71 -3.18 -27.20
N LEU A 113 7.93 -2.20 -26.32
CA LEU A 113 8.93 -1.15 -26.52
C LEU A 113 10.34 -1.73 -26.57
N ARG A 114 10.64 -2.64 -25.64
CA ARG A 114 11.94 -3.30 -25.61
C ARG A 114 12.21 -4.08 -26.88
N GLU A 115 11.23 -4.86 -27.35
CA GLU A 115 11.34 -5.63 -28.60
C GLU A 115 11.55 -4.71 -29.81
N ALA A 116 10.81 -3.60 -29.86
CA ALA A 116 10.97 -2.62 -30.93
C ALA A 116 12.37 -1.99 -30.95
N LEU A 117 12.89 -1.61 -29.81
CA LEU A 117 14.24 -1.06 -29.69
C LEU A 117 15.30 -2.10 -30.07
N ALA A 118 15.15 -3.33 -29.60
CA ALA A 118 16.08 -4.41 -29.90
C ALA A 118 16.16 -4.67 -31.40
N ARG A 119 15.04 -4.66 -32.12
CA ARG A 119 15.01 -4.81 -33.58
C ARG A 119 15.74 -3.67 -34.27
N HIS A 120 15.59 -2.43 -33.80
CA HIS A 120 16.23 -1.26 -34.38
C HIS A 120 17.74 -1.22 -34.15
N THR A 121 18.21 -1.81 -33.05
CA THR A 121 19.63 -1.82 -32.67
C THR A 121 20.36 -3.12 -33.05
N GLY A 122 19.64 -4.08 -33.63
CA GLY A 122 20.21 -5.38 -33.95
C GLY A 122 20.52 -6.27 -32.75
N ARG A 123 19.99 -5.92 -31.56
CA ARG A 123 20.16 -6.74 -30.37
C ARG A 123 19.29 -7.99 -30.44
N PRO A 124 19.74 -9.12 -29.87
CA PRO A 124 18.89 -10.29 -29.76
C PRO A 124 17.68 -10.02 -28.87
N PRO A 125 16.57 -10.77 -29.05
CA PRO A 125 15.40 -10.64 -28.17
C PRO A 125 15.79 -10.90 -26.72
N GLY A 126 15.06 -10.25 -25.81
CA GLY A 126 15.31 -10.42 -24.39
C GLY A 126 14.92 -11.79 -23.88
N PRO A 127 15.28 -12.09 -22.63
CA PRO A 127 14.90 -13.36 -22.03
C PRO A 127 13.39 -13.51 -21.93
N ASP A 128 12.88 -14.72 -22.10
CA ASP A 128 11.49 -15.03 -21.86
C ASP A 128 11.14 -14.73 -20.41
N LEU A 129 10.03 -14.01 -20.21
CA LEU A 129 9.55 -13.72 -18.88
C LEU A 129 8.72 -14.90 -18.38
N PRO A 130 9.06 -15.46 -17.21
CA PRO A 130 8.28 -16.57 -16.64
C PRO A 130 6.86 -16.13 -16.30
N GLY A 131 5.89 -17.03 -16.44
CA GLY A 131 4.53 -16.82 -15.98
C GLY A 131 3.59 -16.15 -16.98
N ARG A 132 3.85 -16.23 -18.23
CA ARG A 132 2.92 -15.80 -19.29
C ARG A 132 2.22 -16.94 -19.94
#